data_63ae8705dba63e97c63dc75642a1898f
#
_entry.id   63ae8705dba63e97c63dc75642a1898f
#
_cell.length_a   1.000
_cell.length_b   1.000
_cell.length_c   1.000
_cell.angle_alpha   90.00
_cell.angle_beta   90.00
_cell.angle_gamma   90.00
#
_symmetry.space_group_name_H-M   'P 1'
#
loop_
_entity.id
_entity.type
_entity.pdbx_description
1 polymer ?
#
loop_
_entity_poly.entity_id
_entity_poly.type
_entity_poly.pdbx_seq_one_letter_code
_entity_poly.pdbx_strand_id
1 'polypeptide(L)'
;MTNVLLATDADWLFDDVAAALGGTHDVHRVREGSQVASAMGEVDPELVILDLQIGNMGGVATSLLIKQEARAGRLPDVPVLLVLDREADEFLATTSDADAWVTKPLNSLALRKAANALL
;
A
#
# COMPACT_ATOMS: atom_id res chain seq x y z
N MET A 1 -6.67 14.45 9.68
CA MET A 1 -5.91 13.97 8.52
C MET A 1 -6.18 12.49 8.30
N THR A 2 -6.17 12.07 7.06
CA THR A 2 -6.37 10.68 6.69
C THR A 2 -5.13 9.86 7.05
N ASN A 3 -5.32 8.69 7.64
CA ASN A 3 -4.22 7.78 7.92
C ASN A 3 -3.96 6.88 6.71
N VAL A 4 -2.70 6.80 6.30
CA VAL A 4 -2.23 5.93 5.22
C VAL A 4 -1.19 4.98 5.82
N LEU A 5 -1.37 3.69 5.60
CA LEU A 5 -0.40 2.67 6.03
C LEU A 5 0.46 2.28 4.83
N LEU A 6 1.77 2.47 4.95
CA LEU A 6 2.74 2.13 3.92
C LEU A 6 3.60 0.97 4.38
N ALA A 7 3.67 -0.10 3.57
CA ALA A 7 4.53 -1.24 3.83
C ALA A 7 5.69 -1.23 2.84
N THR A 8 6.88 -0.93 3.33
CA THR A 8 8.12 -0.96 2.55
C THR A 8 9.32 -1.04 3.48
N ASP A 9 10.37 -1.74 3.07
CA ASP A 9 11.65 -1.73 3.77
C ASP A 9 12.65 -0.74 3.15
N ALA A 10 12.26 -0.07 2.07
CA ALA A 10 13.09 0.91 1.37
C ALA A 10 12.85 2.32 1.92
N ASP A 11 13.87 2.91 2.53
CA ASP A 11 13.74 4.26 3.11
C ASP A 11 13.45 5.31 2.04
N TRP A 12 14.05 5.17 0.84
CA TRP A 12 13.79 6.12 -0.25
C TRP A 12 12.32 6.11 -0.69
N LEU A 13 11.68 4.95 -0.68
CA LEU A 13 10.26 4.85 -1.05
C LEU A 13 9.39 5.51 0.01
N PHE A 14 9.69 5.28 1.28
CA PHE A 14 9.00 5.98 2.36
C PHE A 14 9.13 7.50 2.22
N ASP A 15 10.34 7.98 1.95
CA ASP A 15 10.57 9.42 1.80
C ASP A 15 9.77 10.00 0.63
N ASP A 16 9.73 9.29 -0.49
CA ASP A 16 8.96 9.73 -1.67
C ASP A 16 7.46 9.76 -1.40
N VAL A 17 6.93 8.73 -0.73
CA VAL A 17 5.50 8.68 -0.39
C VAL A 17 5.17 9.77 0.63
N ALA A 18 5.99 9.93 1.65
CA ALA A 18 5.78 10.96 2.67
C ALA A 18 5.82 12.36 2.06
N ALA A 19 6.73 12.61 1.11
CA ALA A 19 6.81 13.89 0.42
C ALA A 19 5.56 14.15 -0.44
N ALA A 20 5.04 13.12 -1.10
CA ALA A 20 3.88 13.25 -1.98
C ALA A 20 2.57 13.42 -1.20
N LEU A 21 2.40 12.72 -0.08
CA LEU A 21 1.13 12.63 0.65
C LEU A 21 1.13 13.35 2.00
N GLY A 22 2.30 13.63 2.56
CA GLY A 22 2.44 14.06 3.95
C GLY A 22 1.82 15.41 4.30
N GLY A 23 1.49 16.24 3.32
CA GLY A 23 0.81 17.53 3.56
C GLY A 23 -0.68 17.38 3.88
N THR A 24 -1.31 16.30 3.44
CA THR A 24 -2.74 16.05 3.59
C THR A 24 -3.06 14.73 4.28
N HIS A 25 -2.07 13.86 4.45
CA HIS A 25 -2.26 12.53 5.03
C HIS A 25 -1.15 12.22 6.02
N ASP A 26 -1.47 11.45 7.06
CA ASP A 26 -0.48 10.88 7.98
C ASP A 26 -0.02 9.53 7.44
N VAL A 27 1.26 9.43 7.08
CA VAL A 27 1.83 8.20 6.54
C VAL A 27 2.50 7.42 7.66
N HIS A 28 2.00 6.23 7.93
CA HIS A 28 2.53 5.30 8.93
C HIS A 28 3.21 4.15 8.20
N ARG A 29 4.37 3.74 8.69
CA ARG A 29 5.16 2.74 7.99
C ARG A 29 5.33 1.46 8.78
N VAL A 30 5.20 0.32 8.10
CA VAL A 30 5.75 -0.97 8.54
C VAL A 30 6.79 -1.44 7.54
N ARG A 31 7.75 -2.23 8.00
CA ARG A 31 8.90 -2.64 7.20
C ARG A 31 8.78 -4.04 6.62
N GLU A 32 7.75 -4.78 7.00
CA GLU A 32 7.52 -6.15 6.55
C GLU A 32 6.06 -6.35 6.19
N GLY A 33 5.81 -7.16 5.16
CA GLY A 33 4.44 -7.49 4.75
C GLY A 33 3.66 -8.20 5.83
N SER A 34 4.33 -9.03 6.64
CA SER A 34 3.72 -9.75 7.75
C SER A 34 3.19 -8.86 8.87
N GLN A 35 3.61 -7.60 8.90
CA GLN A 35 3.17 -6.63 9.93
C GLN A 35 1.91 -5.87 9.55
N VAL A 36 1.48 -5.95 8.29
CA VAL A 36 0.41 -5.08 7.77
C VAL A 36 -0.93 -5.34 8.46
N ALA A 37 -1.34 -6.60 8.56
CA ALA A 37 -2.64 -6.93 9.15
C ALA A 37 -2.77 -6.42 10.59
N SER A 38 -1.73 -6.60 11.41
CA SER A 38 -1.71 -6.11 12.78
C SER A 38 -1.72 -4.58 12.84
N ALA A 39 -0.93 -3.93 11.98
CA ALA A 39 -0.85 -2.48 11.93
C ALA A 39 -2.18 -1.85 11.50
N MET A 40 -2.97 -2.52 10.67
CA MET A 40 -4.30 -2.02 10.28
C MET A 40 -5.20 -1.81 11.49
N GLY A 41 -5.13 -2.69 12.47
CA GLY A 41 -5.91 -2.54 13.71
C GLY A 41 -5.44 -1.39 14.58
N GLU A 42 -4.15 -1.08 14.55
CA GLU A 42 -3.57 -0.02 15.37
C GLU A 42 -3.69 1.36 14.73
N VAL A 43 -3.46 1.44 13.42
CA VAL A 43 -3.42 2.71 12.67
C VAL A 43 -4.81 3.13 12.21
N ASP A 44 -5.68 2.17 11.95
CA ASP A 44 -7.00 2.40 11.35
C ASP A 44 -6.88 3.19 10.04
N PRO A 45 -6.14 2.66 9.05
CA PRO A 45 -5.88 3.40 7.82
C PRO A 45 -7.09 3.45 6.90
N GLU A 46 -7.16 4.48 6.09
CA GLU A 46 -8.15 4.62 5.01
C GLU A 46 -7.57 4.20 3.66
N LEU A 47 -6.26 3.99 3.59
CA LEU A 47 -5.55 3.50 2.41
C LEU A 47 -4.34 2.69 2.86
N VAL A 48 -4.09 1.57 2.20
CA VAL A 48 -2.89 0.76 2.38
C VAL A 48 -2.08 0.81 1.09
N ILE A 49 -0.81 1.19 1.20
CA ILE A 49 0.13 1.20 0.08
C ILE A 49 1.16 0.10 0.32
N LEU A 50 1.31 -0.81 -0.63
CA LEU A 50 2.19 -1.97 -0.51
C LEU A 50 3.29 -1.93 -1.57
N ASP A 51 4.54 -2.00 -1.11
CA ASP A 51 5.69 -2.18 -1.98
C ASP A 51 5.72 -3.64 -2.46
N LEU A 52 5.79 -3.85 -3.78
CA LEU A 52 5.81 -5.21 -4.34
C LEU A 52 6.94 -6.05 -3.76
N GLN A 53 8.11 -5.45 -3.56
CA GLN A 53 9.34 -6.14 -3.15
C GLN A 53 9.57 -6.15 -1.64
N ILE A 54 8.56 -5.89 -0.84
CA ILE A 54 8.73 -5.93 0.61
C ILE A 54 9.04 -7.35 1.09
N GLY A 55 9.96 -7.48 2.05
CA GLY A 55 10.33 -8.76 2.64
C GLY A 55 9.29 -9.29 3.61
N ASN A 56 9.43 -10.55 3.99
CA ASN A 56 8.55 -11.23 4.93
C ASN A 56 7.07 -11.07 4.56
N MET A 57 6.68 -11.72 3.51
CA MET A 57 5.41 -11.62 2.82
C MET A 57 5.40 -10.45 1.83
N GLY A 58 5.61 -10.75 0.55
CA GLY A 58 5.63 -9.74 -0.53
C GLY A 58 4.31 -9.01 -0.70
N GLY A 59 4.33 -7.94 -1.49
CA GLY A 59 3.18 -7.08 -1.69
C GLY A 59 1.95 -7.79 -2.25
N VAL A 60 2.13 -8.70 -3.20
CA VAL A 60 1.01 -9.48 -3.75
C VAL A 60 0.36 -10.35 -2.68
N ALA A 61 1.17 -11.12 -1.96
CA ALA A 61 0.65 -12.01 -0.91
C ALA A 61 -0.02 -11.21 0.21
N THR A 62 0.55 -10.07 0.58
CA THR A 62 -0.02 -9.20 1.61
C THR A 62 -1.38 -8.64 1.17
N SER A 63 -1.48 -8.16 -0.09
CA SER A 63 -2.74 -7.67 -0.63
C SER A 63 -3.82 -8.75 -0.61
N LEU A 64 -3.49 -9.96 -1.09
CA LEU A 64 -4.43 -11.08 -1.08
C LEU A 64 -4.88 -11.42 0.34
N LEU A 65 -3.95 -11.44 1.30
CA LEU A 65 -4.27 -11.75 2.69
C LEU A 65 -5.25 -10.75 3.29
N ILE A 66 -4.95 -9.45 3.18
CA ILE A 66 -5.81 -8.44 3.81
C ILE A 66 -7.17 -8.34 3.12
N LYS A 67 -7.24 -8.57 1.81
CA LYS A 67 -8.52 -8.63 1.09
C LYS A 67 -9.33 -9.85 1.51
N GLN A 68 -8.69 -10.99 1.68
CA GLN A 68 -9.36 -12.20 2.16
C GLN A 68 -9.88 -12.02 3.60
N GLU A 69 -9.08 -11.42 4.47
CA GLU A 69 -9.48 -11.15 5.86
C GLU A 69 -10.64 -10.15 5.91
N ALA A 70 -10.67 -9.17 5.01
CA ALA A 70 -11.79 -8.23 4.91
C ALA A 70 -13.08 -8.94 4.49
N ARG A 71 -13.02 -9.84 3.51
CA ARG A 71 -14.17 -10.63 3.07
C ARG A 71 -14.70 -11.53 4.18
N ALA A 72 -13.83 -12.02 5.05
CA ALA A 72 -14.21 -12.86 6.19
C ALA A 72 -14.69 -12.04 7.40
N GLY A 73 -14.66 -10.71 7.33
CA GLY A 73 -15.08 -9.83 8.41
C GLY A 73 -14.08 -9.69 9.54
N ARG A 74 -12.81 -10.11 9.32
CA ARG A 74 -11.77 -10.04 10.35
C ARG A 74 -10.95 -8.76 10.27
N LEU A 75 -10.93 -8.07 9.14
CA LEU A 75 -10.30 -6.76 8.94
C LEU A 75 -11.28 -5.83 8.25
N PRO A 76 -11.12 -4.51 8.41
CA PRO A 76 -11.90 -3.55 7.63
C PRO A 76 -11.53 -3.66 6.15
N ASP A 77 -12.48 -3.38 5.27
CA ASP A 77 -12.26 -3.35 3.83
C ASP A 77 -11.67 -1.98 3.45
N VAL A 78 -10.36 -1.95 3.25
CA VAL A 78 -9.61 -0.72 2.97
C VAL A 78 -9.00 -0.85 1.57
N PRO A 79 -9.05 0.21 0.75
CA PRO A 79 -8.43 0.17 -0.58
C PRO A 79 -6.93 -0.06 -0.50
N VAL A 80 -6.41 -0.79 -1.47
CA VAL A 80 -4.99 -1.16 -1.57
C VAL A 80 -4.40 -0.58 -2.85
N LEU A 81 -3.31 0.15 -2.71
CA LEU A 81 -2.49 0.66 -3.81
C LEU A 81 -1.15 -0.10 -3.80
N LEU A 82 -0.86 -0.79 -4.89
CA LEU A 82 0.36 -1.57 -5.02
C LEU A 82 1.41 -0.76 -5.78
N VAL A 83 2.67 -0.78 -5.30
CA VAL A 83 3.80 -0.11 -5.95
C VAL A 83 4.64 -1.16 -6.66
N LEU A 84 4.64 -1.12 -8.00
CA LEU A 84 5.34 -2.08 -8.84
C LEU A 84 6.76 -1.62 -9.12
N ASP A 85 7.66 -2.57 -9.40
CA ASP A 85 9.02 -2.23 -9.77
C ASP A 85 9.12 -1.81 -11.25
N ARG A 86 8.28 -2.39 -12.11
CA ARG A 86 8.31 -2.15 -13.55
C ARG A 86 6.95 -2.48 -14.16
N GLU A 87 6.71 -1.99 -15.37
CA GLU A 87 5.45 -2.21 -16.07
C GLU A 87 5.13 -3.69 -16.30
N ALA A 88 6.15 -4.53 -16.49
CA ALA A 88 5.97 -5.97 -16.65
C ALA A 88 5.30 -6.63 -15.43
N ASP A 89 5.33 -5.97 -14.27
CA ASP A 89 4.70 -6.48 -13.05
C ASP A 89 3.20 -6.22 -12.97
N GLU A 90 2.59 -5.54 -13.95
CA GLU A 90 1.15 -5.27 -13.95
C GLU A 90 0.32 -6.56 -13.89
N PHE A 91 0.81 -7.63 -14.49
CA PHE A 91 0.14 -8.92 -14.38
C PHE A 91 0.02 -9.37 -12.91
N LEU A 92 1.06 -9.17 -12.12
CA LEU A 92 1.04 -9.48 -10.68
C LEU A 92 0.02 -8.60 -9.96
N ALA A 93 -0.07 -7.32 -10.33
CA ALA A 93 -1.04 -6.41 -9.73
C ALA A 93 -2.48 -6.87 -9.98
N THR A 94 -2.78 -7.34 -11.19
CA THR A 94 -4.13 -7.83 -11.52
C THR A 94 -4.50 -9.08 -10.74
N THR A 95 -3.53 -9.88 -10.30
CA THR A 95 -3.78 -11.10 -9.52
C THR A 95 -3.78 -10.85 -8.01
N SER A 96 -3.43 -9.64 -7.57
CA SER A 96 -3.25 -9.32 -6.14
C SER A 96 -4.51 -8.82 -5.44
N ASP A 97 -5.60 -8.61 -6.16
CA ASP A 97 -6.82 -7.96 -5.67
C ASP A 97 -6.60 -6.50 -5.23
N ALA A 98 -5.46 -5.88 -5.56
CA ALA A 98 -5.24 -4.47 -5.31
C ALA A 98 -6.22 -3.62 -6.12
N ASP A 99 -6.61 -2.48 -5.55
CA ASP A 99 -7.59 -1.60 -6.18
C ASP A 99 -6.96 -0.72 -7.26
N ALA A 100 -5.66 -0.43 -7.13
CA ALA A 100 -4.89 0.32 -8.11
C ALA A 100 -3.41 0.02 -7.94
N TRP A 101 -2.61 0.49 -8.88
CA TRP A 101 -1.15 0.38 -8.78
C TRP A 101 -0.47 1.54 -9.47
N VAL A 102 0.76 1.81 -9.05
CA VAL A 102 1.70 2.74 -9.68
C VAL A 102 3.03 2.03 -9.86
N THR A 103 3.84 2.48 -10.79
CA THR A 103 5.12 1.84 -11.11
C THR A 103 6.29 2.75 -10.75
N LYS A 104 7.34 2.17 -10.19
CA LYS A 104 8.59 2.90 -9.91
C LYS A 104 9.28 3.33 -11.22
N PRO A 105 9.99 4.46 -11.26
CA PRO A 105 10.18 5.41 -10.17
C PRO A 105 8.90 6.19 -9.89
N LEU A 106 8.69 6.55 -8.61
CA LEU A 106 7.47 7.23 -8.21
C LEU A 106 7.42 8.66 -8.74
N ASN A 107 6.28 9.00 -9.34
CA ASN A 107 5.93 10.36 -9.70
C ASN A 107 4.95 10.88 -8.66
N SER A 108 5.27 11.98 -7.98
CA SER A 108 4.44 12.53 -6.92
C SER A 108 3.01 12.81 -7.37
N LEU A 109 2.85 13.37 -8.57
CA LEU A 109 1.51 13.67 -9.10
C LEU A 109 0.71 12.41 -9.38
N ALA A 110 1.33 11.41 -10.00
CA ALA A 110 0.69 10.13 -10.30
C ALA A 110 0.29 9.42 -9.01
N LEU A 111 1.16 9.42 -8.00
CA LEU A 111 0.88 8.82 -6.70
C LEU A 111 -0.30 9.53 -6.01
N ARG A 112 -0.30 10.86 -5.98
CA ARG A 112 -1.40 11.62 -5.39
C ARG A 112 -2.72 11.37 -6.09
N LYS A 113 -2.73 11.31 -7.42
CA LYS A 113 -3.94 11.02 -8.18
C LYS A 113 -4.47 9.62 -7.87
N ALA A 114 -3.60 8.63 -7.84
CA ALA A 114 -4.00 7.26 -7.54
C ALA A 114 -4.54 7.13 -6.11
N ALA A 115 -3.86 7.72 -5.14
CA ALA A 115 -4.27 7.69 -3.74
C ALA A 115 -5.62 8.41 -3.55
N ASN A 116 -5.77 9.61 -4.10
CA ASN A 116 -6.99 10.39 -3.96
C ASN A 116 -8.18 9.74 -4.66
N ALA A 117 -7.97 9.01 -5.73
CA ALA A 117 -9.03 8.27 -6.41
C ALA A 117 -9.58 7.12 -5.55
N LEU A 118 -8.77 6.59 -4.63
CA LEU A 118 -9.16 5.50 -3.73
C LEU A 118 -9.72 6.03 -2.40
N LEU A 119 -9.39 7.24 -2.05
CA LEU A 119 -9.88 7.90 -0.83
C LEU A 119 -11.17 8.70 -1.13
#